data_2546ea17107c0345262d659e87cd3ceb
#
_entry.id   2546ea17107c0345262d659e87cd3ceb
#
_cell.length_a   1.000
_cell.length_b   1.000
_cell.length_c   1.000
_cell.angle_alpha   90.00
_cell.angle_beta   90.00
_cell.angle_gamma   90.00
#
_symmetry.space_group_name_H-M   'P 1'
#
loop_
_entity.id
_entity.type
_entity.pdbx_description
1 polymer ?
#
loop_
_entity_poly.entity_id
_entity_poly.type
_entity_poly.pdbx_seq_one_letter_code
_entity_poly.pdbx_strand_id
1 'polypeptide(L)'
;PEDVRAPYDVKEVIARLVDASEFHEFKAHYGTTLVCGFAHIWGMPVAILANNGVLFSESAQKGAHFIELACQRRIPLLFLQNISGFMVGGKYEAEGIAKHGAKLVTAVATATVPKVTVVIGGSFGAGNYG
;
A
#
# COMPACT_ATOMS: atom_id res chain seq x y z
N PRO A 1 -2.90 20.53 1.79
CA PRO A 1 -4.26 21.05 1.78
C PRO A 1 -4.59 21.77 3.07
N GLU A 2 -5.55 22.62 2.97
CA GLU A 2 -5.93 23.37 4.14
C GLU A 2 -6.56 22.52 5.20
N ASP A 3 -7.32 21.55 4.79
CA ASP A 3 -7.95 20.67 5.74
C ASP A 3 -7.11 19.44 5.92
N VAL A 4 -6.24 19.51 6.91
CA VAL A 4 -5.31 18.42 7.15
C VAL A 4 -5.99 17.19 7.72
N ARG A 5 -7.26 17.32 8.12
CA ARG A 5 -7.98 16.19 8.65
C ARG A 5 -8.69 15.40 7.58
N ALA A 6 -8.86 15.98 6.41
CA ALA A 6 -9.52 15.28 5.34
C ALA A 6 -8.56 14.27 4.73
N PRO A 7 -8.94 13.02 4.66
CA PRO A 7 -8.08 12.03 4.02
C PRO A 7 -8.02 12.30 2.54
N TYR A 8 -6.88 12.09 1.96
CA TYR A 8 -6.76 12.19 0.52
C TYR A 8 -6.60 10.79 -0.07
N ASP A 9 -7.01 10.67 -1.32
CA ASP A 9 -6.98 9.40 -2.01
C ASP A 9 -5.53 9.09 -2.38
N VAL A 10 -5.04 7.97 -1.91
CA VAL A 10 -3.67 7.58 -2.18
C VAL A 10 -3.45 7.38 -3.68
N LYS A 11 -4.51 7.11 -4.43
CA LYS A 11 -4.37 6.97 -5.89
C LYS A 11 -3.92 8.26 -6.55
N GLU A 12 -4.26 9.40 -5.98
CA GLU A 12 -3.77 10.66 -6.52
C GLU A 12 -2.27 10.80 -6.31
N VAL A 13 -1.79 10.33 -5.16
CA VAL A 13 -0.36 10.35 -4.91
C VAL A 13 0.35 9.44 -5.91
N ILE A 14 -0.19 8.25 -6.12
CA ILE A 14 0.39 7.31 -7.07
C ILE A 14 0.44 7.94 -8.47
N ALA A 15 -0.65 8.57 -8.88
CA ALA A 15 -0.73 9.15 -10.22
C ALA A 15 0.36 10.19 -10.45
N ARG A 16 0.79 10.86 -9.39
CA ARG A 16 1.85 11.86 -9.52
C ARG A 16 3.23 11.27 -9.50
N LEU A 17 3.38 10.05 -8.98
CA LEU A 17 4.67 9.42 -8.87
C LEU A 17 5.04 8.62 -10.10
N VAL A 18 4.04 8.06 -10.77
CA VAL A 18 4.31 7.10 -11.83
C VAL A 18 4.34 7.76 -13.19
N ASP A 19 5.04 7.13 -14.12
CA ASP A 19 5.20 7.65 -15.47
C ASP A 19 3.85 7.73 -16.17
N ALA A 20 3.59 8.88 -16.80
CA ALA A 20 2.37 9.12 -17.56
C ALA A 20 1.10 8.89 -16.75
N SER A 21 1.20 8.88 -15.44
CA SER A 21 0.08 8.62 -14.54
C SER A 21 -0.59 7.27 -14.82
N GLU A 22 0.14 6.34 -15.41
CA GLU A 22 -0.39 5.01 -15.73
C GLU A 22 -0.19 4.07 -14.57
N PHE A 23 -1.30 3.53 -14.08
CA PHE A 23 -1.30 2.62 -12.95
C PHE A 23 -2.26 1.49 -13.24
N HIS A 24 -1.74 0.28 -13.29
CA HIS A 24 -2.55 -0.90 -13.58
C HIS A 24 -2.94 -1.54 -12.28
N GLU A 25 -4.14 -1.23 -11.83
CA GLU A 25 -4.58 -1.60 -10.48
C GLU A 25 -5.00 -3.07 -10.43
N PHE A 26 -4.58 -3.74 -9.37
CA PHE A 26 -4.87 -5.14 -9.10
C PHE A 26 -6.07 -5.22 -8.17
N LYS A 27 -7.13 -5.91 -8.60
CA LYS A 27 -8.34 -6.13 -7.81
C LYS A 27 -8.88 -4.83 -7.22
N ALA A 28 -9.16 -3.88 -8.08
CA ALA A 28 -9.54 -2.52 -7.70
C ALA A 28 -10.77 -2.47 -6.79
N HIS A 29 -11.64 -3.48 -6.90
CA HIS A 29 -12.91 -3.47 -6.16
C HIS A 29 -12.90 -4.44 -4.99
N TYR A 30 -11.78 -5.02 -4.67
CA TYR A 30 -11.65 -5.92 -3.54
C TYR A 30 -10.59 -5.40 -2.61
N GLY A 31 -10.83 -5.48 -1.29
CA GLY A 31 -9.87 -5.01 -0.32
C GLY A 31 -9.45 -3.58 -0.57
N THR A 32 -10.43 -2.70 -0.76
CA THR A 32 -10.18 -1.38 -1.32
C THR A 32 -9.34 -0.46 -0.42
N THR A 33 -9.14 -0.84 0.83
CA THR A 33 -8.29 -0.05 1.71
C THR A 33 -6.81 -0.34 1.52
N LEU A 34 -6.48 -1.25 0.63
CA LEU A 34 -5.10 -1.45 0.18
C LEU A 34 -5.12 -1.38 -1.34
N VAL A 35 -4.43 -0.39 -1.88
CA VAL A 35 -4.33 -0.21 -3.33
C VAL A 35 -3.07 -0.89 -3.80
N CYS A 36 -3.21 -1.79 -4.76
CA CYS A 36 -2.08 -2.54 -5.31
C CYS A 36 -2.10 -2.41 -6.82
N GLY A 37 -0.94 -2.23 -7.43
CA GLY A 37 -0.91 -2.16 -8.88
C GLY A 37 0.50 -2.02 -9.43
N PHE A 38 0.61 -2.21 -10.72
CA PHE A 38 1.89 -2.12 -11.43
C PHE A 38 1.99 -0.80 -12.19
N ALA A 39 3.18 -0.26 -12.22
CA ALA A 39 3.42 1.01 -12.89
C ALA A 39 4.88 1.09 -13.28
N HIS A 40 5.27 2.23 -13.84
CA HIS A 40 6.67 2.52 -14.13
C HIS A 40 7.05 3.83 -13.46
N ILE A 41 8.25 3.89 -12.93
CA ILE A 41 8.81 5.13 -12.42
C ILE A 41 10.17 5.28 -13.09
N TRP A 42 10.34 6.39 -13.83
CA TRP A 42 11.56 6.63 -14.59
C TRP A 42 11.87 5.47 -15.52
N GLY A 43 10.82 4.91 -16.14
CA GLY A 43 10.95 3.82 -17.07
C GLY A 43 11.15 2.46 -16.46
N MET A 44 11.25 2.36 -15.14
CA MET A 44 11.50 1.08 -14.46
C MET A 44 10.21 0.54 -13.88
N PRO A 45 9.93 -0.74 -14.08
CA PRO A 45 8.69 -1.31 -13.55
C PRO A 45 8.72 -1.36 -12.03
N VAL A 46 7.58 -1.13 -11.43
CA VAL A 46 7.44 -1.13 -9.97
C VAL A 46 6.07 -1.67 -9.60
N ALA A 47 6.02 -2.40 -8.51
CA ALA A 47 4.77 -2.92 -7.94
C ALA A 47 4.47 -2.10 -6.69
N ILE A 48 3.36 -1.39 -6.69
CA ILE A 48 3.04 -0.43 -5.65
C ILE A 48 1.95 -0.99 -4.76
N LEU A 49 2.19 -0.93 -3.44
CA LEU A 49 1.18 -1.23 -2.44
C LEU A 49 1.03 0.01 -1.57
N ALA A 50 -0.20 0.51 -1.47
CA ALA A 50 -0.45 1.73 -0.73
C ALA A 50 -1.70 1.55 0.11
N ASN A 51 -1.61 1.84 1.41
CA ASN A 51 -2.80 1.76 2.24
C ASN A 51 -3.66 2.99 2.02
N ASN A 52 -4.95 2.75 1.91
CA ASN A 52 -5.93 3.79 1.63
C ASN A 52 -7.06 3.66 2.64
N GLY A 53 -6.68 3.69 3.91
CA GLY A 53 -7.62 3.51 5.00
C GLY A 53 -7.19 2.39 5.92
N VAL A 54 -8.14 1.85 6.65
CA VAL A 54 -7.89 0.78 7.61
C VAL A 54 -7.56 -0.51 6.89
N LEU A 55 -6.59 -1.24 7.39
CA LEU A 55 -6.19 -2.50 6.78
C LEU A 55 -7.04 -3.63 7.36
N PHE A 56 -7.96 -4.11 6.55
CA PHE A 56 -8.82 -5.24 6.92
C PHE A 56 -8.20 -6.54 6.45
N SER A 57 -8.80 -7.66 6.89
CA SER A 57 -8.24 -8.96 6.54
C SER A 57 -8.23 -9.19 5.03
N GLU A 58 -9.27 -8.77 4.32
CA GLU A 58 -9.27 -8.95 2.87
C GLU A 58 -8.24 -8.07 2.19
N SER A 59 -7.93 -6.91 2.79
CA SER A 59 -6.86 -6.06 2.26
C SER A 59 -5.51 -6.76 2.41
N ALA A 60 -5.29 -7.40 3.55
CA ALA A 60 -4.04 -8.12 3.79
C ALA A 60 -3.90 -9.31 2.85
N GLN A 61 -4.99 -10.03 2.60
CA GLN A 61 -4.97 -11.13 1.65
C GLN A 61 -4.60 -10.65 0.25
N LYS A 62 -5.22 -9.56 -0.16
CA LYS A 62 -4.94 -8.96 -1.46
C LYS A 62 -3.47 -8.59 -1.57
N GLY A 63 -2.94 -7.98 -0.49
CA GLY A 63 -1.55 -7.57 -0.49
C GLY A 63 -0.60 -8.74 -0.62
N ALA A 64 -0.85 -9.81 0.13
CA ALA A 64 -0.01 -11.00 0.06
C ALA A 64 -0.01 -11.59 -1.34
N HIS A 65 -1.18 -11.69 -1.94
CA HIS A 65 -1.30 -12.22 -3.29
C HIS A 65 -0.56 -11.33 -4.30
N PHE A 66 -0.70 -10.02 -4.15
CA PHE A 66 -0.05 -9.09 -5.05
C PHE A 66 1.48 -9.17 -4.94
N ILE A 67 1.99 -9.30 -3.71
CA ILE A 67 3.43 -9.42 -3.52
C ILE A 67 3.96 -10.69 -4.21
N GLU A 68 3.21 -11.79 -4.12
CA GLU A 68 3.60 -13.00 -4.81
C GLU A 68 3.68 -12.80 -6.31
N LEU A 69 2.70 -12.09 -6.87
CA LEU A 69 2.72 -11.79 -8.30
C LEU A 69 3.94 -10.96 -8.68
N ALA A 70 4.24 -9.94 -7.87
CA ALA A 70 5.39 -9.09 -8.14
C ALA A 70 6.68 -9.90 -8.12
N CYS A 71 6.80 -10.80 -7.16
CA CYS A 71 7.99 -11.66 -7.07
C CYS A 71 8.09 -12.58 -8.29
N GLN A 72 6.97 -13.14 -8.74
CA GLN A 72 6.98 -13.99 -9.91
C GLN A 72 7.44 -13.23 -11.16
N ARG A 73 7.07 -11.96 -11.23
CA ARG A 73 7.45 -11.11 -12.36
C ARG A 73 8.79 -10.42 -12.15
N ARG A 74 9.39 -10.60 -10.97
CA ARG A 74 10.65 -9.98 -10.61
C ARG A 74 10.59 -8.45 -10.66
N ILE A 75 9.50 -7.91 -10.15
CA ILE A 75 9.28 -6.48 -10.14
C ILE A 75 9.47 -5.96 -8.72
N PRO A 76 10.29 -4.93 -8.52
CA PRO A 76 10.53 -4.39 -7.18
C PRO A 76 9.26 -3.84 -6.56
N LEU A 77 9.21 -3.88 -5.23
CA LEU A 77 8.05 -3.45 -4.47
C LEU A 77 8.26 -2.05 -3.91
N LEU A 78 7.24 -1.23 -4.03
CA LEU A 78 7.22 0.09 -3.41
C LEU A 78 6.01 0.17 -2.50
N PHE A 79 6.27 0.35 -1.22
CA PHE A 79 5.21 0.49 -0.23
C PHE A 79 5.01 1.97 0.08
N LEU A 80 3.79 2.45 -0.13
CA LEU A 80 3.42 3.81 0.25
C LEU A 80 2.57 3.70 1.51
N GLN A 81 3.18 4.03 2.64
CA GLN A 81 2.50 3.93 3.91
C GLN A 81 1.83 5.25 4.23
N ASN A 82 0.51 5.26 4.16
CA ASN A 82 -0.27 6.45 4.47
C ASN A 82 -0.66 6.38 5.93
N ILE A 83 0.06 7.11 6.76
CA ILE A 83 -0.15 7.01 8.19
C ILE A 83 -1.42 7.71 8.65
N SER A 84 -2.00 8.55 7.82
CA SER A 84 -3.20 9.26 8.23
C SER A 84 -4.41 8.34 8.40
N GLY A 85 -4.42 7.17 7.75
CA GLY A 85 -5.52 6.24 7.88
C GLY A 85 -5.23 5.04 8.76
N PHE A 86 -4.08 5.02 9.38
CA PHE A 86 -3.56 3.80 9.96
C PHE A 86 -4.14 3.45 11.32
N MET A 87 -4.60 4.43 12.06
CA MET A 87 -4.94 4.23 13.45
C MET A 87 -6.36 3.76 13.67
N VAL A 88 -7.21 3.85 12.67
CA VAL A 88 -8.63 3.70 12.84
C VAL A 88 -9.05 2.25 12.69
N GLY A 89 -9.88 1.78 13.61
CA GLY A 89 -10.57 0.51 13.45
C GLY A 89 -9.75 -0.74 13.66
N GLY A 90 -8.51 -0.59 14.08
CA GLY A 90 -7.66 -1.75 14.27
C GLY A 90 -8.20 -2.78 15.22
N LYS A 91 -8.90 -2.34 16.25
CA LYS A 91 -9.38 -3.30 17.21
C LYS A 91 -10.61 -4.06 16.74
N TYR A 92 -11.31 -3.58 15.76
CA TYR A 92 -12.49 -4.29 15.28
C TYR A 92 -12.12 -5.51 14.48
N GLU A 93 -10.97 -5.47 13.86
CA GLU A 93 -10.54 -6.55 13.00
C GLU A 93 -9.42 -7.36 13.63
N ALA A 94 -9.27 -7.25 14.94
CA ALA A 94 -8.08 -7.83 15.58
C ALA A 94 -7.87 -9.29 15.23
N GLU A 95 -8.93 -10.09 15.29
CA GLU A 95 -8.77 -11.52 15.00
C GLU A 95 -8.49 -11.78 13.54
N GLY A 96 -9.28 -11.17 12.67
CA GLY A 96 -9.09 -11.37 11.24
C GLY A 96 -7.76 -10.85 10.78
N ILE A 97 -7.38 -9.68 11.26
CA ILE A 97 -6.13 -9.08 10.82
C ILE A 97 -4.93 -9.86 11.36
N ALA A 98 -5.05 -10.48 12.53
CA ALA A 98 -3.95 -11.28 13.04
C ALA A 98 -3.65 -12.45 12.12
N LYS A 99 -4.71 -13.07 11.58
CA LYS A 99 -4.54 -14.21 10.70
C LYS A 99 -4.01 -13.80 9.34
N HIS A 100 -4.66 -12.84 8.71
CA HIS A 100 -4.29 -12.45 7.34
C HIS A 100 -3.16 -11.45 7.32
N GLY A 101 -2.99 -10.70 8.40
CA GLY A 101 -1.84 -9.85 8.55
C GLY A 101 -0.56 -10.65 8.58
N ALA A 102 -0.61 -11.84 9.21
CA ALA A 102 0.56 -12.72 9.22
C ALA A 102 0.94 -13.16 7.82
N LYS A 103 -0.05 -13.41 6.97
CA LYS A 103 0.23 -13.77 5.58
C LYS A 103 0.92 -12.63 4.85
N LEU A 104 0.47 -11.42 5.10
CA LEU A 104 1.08 -10.25 4.45
C LEU A 104 2.51 -10.08 4.93
N VAL A 105 2.72 -10.18 6.25
CA VAL A 105 4.07 -10.05 6.81
C VAL A 105 4.99 -11.12 6.24
N THR A 106 4.49 -12.35 6.13
CA THR A 106 5.28 -13.43 5.57
C THR A 106 5.63 -13.14 4.12
N ALA A 107 4.65 -12.66 3.34
CA ALA A 107 4.90 -12.35 1.94
C ALA A 107 5.97 -11.28 1.80
N VAL A 108 5.90 -10.24 2.64
CA VAL A 108 6.91 -9.18 2.61
C VAL A 108 8.27 -9.72 2.99
N ALA A 109 8.32 -10.52 4.05
CA ALA A 109 9.58 -11.03 4.58
C ALA A 109 10.26 -11.99 3.61
N THR A 110 9.47 -12.76 2.87
CA THR A 110 10.02 -13.76 1.96
C THR A 110 10.14 -13.26 0.52
N ALA A 111 9.74 -12.02 0.26
CA ALA A 111 9.83 -11.48 -1.09
C ALA A 111 11.29 -11.42 -1.53
N THR A 112 11.53 -11.85 -2.76
CA THR A 112 12.89 -11.95 -3.28
C THR A 112 13.31 -10.73 -4.07
N VAL A 113 12.40 -9.77 -4.25
CA VAL A 113 12.68 -8.55 -4.99
C VAL A 113 13.03 -7.42 -4.04
N PRO A 114 13.69 -6.36 -4.54
CA PRO A 114 13.96 -5.19 -3.71
C PRO A 114 12.69 -4.55 -3.19
N LYS A 115 12.76 -3.99 -1.99
CA LYS A 115 11.62 -3.38 -1.32
C LYS A 115 12.01 -2.00 -0.81
N VAL A 116 11.16 -1.02 -1.07
CA VAL A 116 11.35 0.35 -0.57
C VAL A 116 10.04 0.79 0.05
N THR A 117 10.13 1.47 1.18
CA THR A 117 8.95 2.00 1.88
C THR A 117 9.06 3.51 1.95
N VAL A 118 7.99 4.18 1.55
CA VAL A 118 7.89 5.64 1.67
C VAL A 118 6.67 5.95 2.52
N VAL A 119 6.88 6.77 3.54
CA VAL A 119 5.79 7.18 4.43
C VAL A 119 5.20 8.47 3.89
N ILE A 120 3.88 8.47 3.69
CA ILE A 120 3.19 9.64 3.19
C ILE A 120 2.04 9.98 4.13
N GLY A 121 1.51 11.18 3.99
CA GLY A 121 0.46 11.64 4.87
C GLY A 121 1.04 12.03 6.21
N GLY A 122 0.25 12.75 6.99
CA GLY A 122 0.68 13.11 8.32
C GLY A 122 1.86 14.05 8.38
N SER A 123 2.12 14.74 7.30
CA SER A 123 3.28 15.63 7.25
C SER A 123 3.15 16.82 8.17
N PHE A 124 1.99 17.01 8.71
CA PHE A 124 1.72 18.12 9.63
C PHE A 124 1.89 17.75 11.08
N GLY A 125 2.42 16.59 11.36
CA GLY A 125 2.57 16.12 12.72
C GLY A 125 3.80 15.27 12.89
N ALA A 126 3.82 14.55 14.00
CA ALA A 126 4.98 13.76 14.39
C ALA A 126 5.28 12.67 13.37
N GLY A 127 4.26 12.19 12.66
CA GLY A 127 4.48 11.16 11.67
C GLY A 127 5.38 11.59 10.54
N ASN A 128 5.51 12.90 10.37
CA ASN A 128 6.34 13.44 9.33
C ASN A 128 7.81 13.08 9.51
N TYR A 129 8.19 12.74 10.70
CA TYR A 129 9.58 12.46 11.01
C TYR A 129 9.87 10.98 11.14
N GLY A 130 8.85 10.21 11.01
CA GLY A 130 8.96 8.77 11.18
C GLY A 130 9.71 8.07 10.10
#